data_d4b1fe614fbedfe6402fa1326cd2334e
#
_entry.id   d4b1fe614fbedfe6402fa1326cd2334e
#
_cell.length_a   1.000
_cell.length_b   1.000
_cell.length_c   1.000
_cell.angle_alpha   90.00
_cell.angle_beta   90.00
_cell.angle_gamma   90.00
#
_symmetry.space_group_name_H-M   'P 1'
#
loop_
_entity.id
_entity.type
_entity.pdbx_description
1 polymer ?
#
loop_
_entity_poly.entity_id
_entity_poly.type
_entity_poly.pdbx_seq_one_letter_code
_entity_poly.pdbx_strand_id
1 'polypeptide(L)'
;MNYAQSGVDIFKEEKAIKGLLSSIKTQRKGIGKPLGGHYAGMVEFGKFALVLCTDGVGSKVKIATDLKKWDTVGIDCIAMNVNDALCVGAEPIAFVDYLAIDNPKSEITKEIGKGLEKGAKISNISIIGGETASLPEVINGFDLAGTCLAYVEKDKIITGEKIKPGDIIIGLNSSGIHSNGYTLARKVIEISGFSFKDKFPEGNYPGKKIGEVLLTPTKIYVKEILELLKKVKVHGLAHITGGGLRNLPRLNNNVKFLINDGFEPQQIFKFLQKFGNIEDKEMYQTFNMGMGFAIIVSKENKDKSLKILKKYSDSEVKVVGEIKKGKGVEQKKLGLKYSG
;
A
#
# COMPACT_ATOMS: atom_id res chain seq x y z
N MET A 1 -4.67 1.53 -23.00
CA MET A 1 -5.40 0.62 -22.09
C MET A 1 -5.60 1.31 -20.75
N ASN A 2 -6.70 1.12 -20.05
CA ASN A 2 -6.95 1.65 -18.70
C ASN A 2 -7.35 0.52 -17.74
N TYR A 3 -7.38 0.84 -16.43
CA TYR A 3 -7.63 -0.13 -15.37
C TYR A 3 -9.05 -0.73 -15.43
N ALA A 4 -10.05 0.07 -15.79
CA ALA A 4 -11.43 -0.43 -15.99
C ALA A 4 -11.53 -1.46 -17.12
N GLN A 5 -10.80 -1.26 -18.22
CA GLN A 5 -10.74 -2.22 -19.35
C GLN A 5 -10.04 -3.53 -18.97
N SER A 6 -9.22 -3.53 -17.93
CA SER A 6 -8.58 -4.75 -17.41
C SER A 6 -9.45 -5.54 -16.43
N GLY A 7 -10.64 -5.02 -16.07
CA GLY A 7 -11.63 -5.70 -15.23
C GLY A 7 -11.79 -5.11 -13.82
N VAL A 8 -11.06 -4.03 -13.47
CA VAL A 8 -11.20 -3.35 -12.17
C VAL A 8 -11.68 -1.93 -12.38
N ASP A 9 -12.92 -1.66 -11.99
CA ASP A 9 -13.54 -0.35 -12.09
C ASP A 9 -13.70 0.27 -10.70
N ILE A 10 -12.82 1.21 -10.38
CA ILE A 10 -12.76 1.88 -9.07
C ILE A 10 -14.10 2.54 -8.71
N PHE A 11 -14.82 3.11 -9.70
CA PHE A 11 -16.12 3.75 -9.43
C PHE A 11 -17.21 2.74 -9.09
N LYS A 12 -17.19 1.54 -9.71
CA LYS A 12 -18.09 0.45 -9.35
C LYS A 12 -17.78 -0.08 -7.96
N GLU A 13 -16.49 -0.24 -7.62
CA GLU A 13 -16.06 -0.62 -6.28
C GLU A 13 -16.51 0.38 -5.22
N GLU A 14 -16.29 1.68 -5.43
CA GLU A 14 -16.76 2.74 -4.52
C GLU A 14 -18.28 2.70 -4.31
N LYS A 15 -19.05 2.45 -5.39
CA LYS A 15 -20.50 2.32 -5.31
C LYS A 15 -20.91 1.09 -4.51
N ALA A 16 -20.24 -0.05 -4.72
CA ALA A 16 -20.49 -1.29 -3.99
C ALA A 16 -20.19 -1.12 -2.48
N ILE A 17 -19.05 -0.50 -2.15
CA ILE A 17 -18.66 -0.18 -0.77
C ILE A 17 -19.70 0.73 -0.10
N LYS A 18 -20.16 1.78 -0.80
CA LYS A 18 -21.23 2.66 -0.28
C LYS A 18 -22.52 1.90 0.00
N GLY A 19 -22.90 0.97 -0.88
CA GLY A 19 -24.05 0.08 -0.70
C GLY A 19 -23.93 -0.76 0.56
N LEU A 20 -22.78 -1.42 0.74
CA LEU A 20 -22.49 -2.24 1.91
C LEU A 20 -22.53 -1.40 3.20
N LEU A 21 -21.80 -0.28 3.23
CA LEU A 21 -21.73 0.59 4.42
C LEU A 21 -23.07 1.20 4.79
N SER A 22 -23.95 1.48 3.82
CA SER A 22 -25.30 2.00 4.08
C SER A 22 -26.18 1.05 4.88
N SER A 23 -25.89 -0.25 4.82
CA SER A 23 -26.61 -1.31 5.54
C SER A 23 -26.06 -1.57 6.95
N ILE A 24 -24.84 -1.07 7.27
CA ILE A 24 -24.18 -1.27 8.56
C ILE A 24 -24.47 -0.09 9.46
N LYS A 25 -25.39 -0.25 10.43
CA LYS A 25 -25.82 0.83 11.34
C LYS A 25 -25.47 0.60 12.80
N THR A 26 -25.12 -0.65 13.16
CA THR A 26 -24.87 -1.02 14.56
C THR A 26 -23.54 -0.45 15.02
N GLN A 27 -23.57 0.25 16.14
CA GLN A 27 -22.37 0.72 16.85
C GLN A 27 -22.40 0.22 18.28
N ARG A 28 -21.26 -0.29 18.74
CA ARG A 28 -21.10 -0.73 20.12
C ARG A 28 -21.23 0.44 21.09
N LYS A 29 -21.93 0.24 22.21
CA LYS A 29 -21.98 1.17 23.34
C LYS A 29 -20.89 0.82 24.36
N GLY A 30 -20.32 1.82 25.03
CA GLY A 30 -19.28 1.62 26.04
C GLY A 30 -17.88 1.46 25.42
N ILE A 31 -17.03 0.61 26.02
CA ILE A 31 -15.68 0.34 25.54
C ILE A 31 -15.74 -0.16 24.10
N GLY A 32 -14.88 0.40 23.21
CA GLY A 32 -14.86 0.05 21.79
C GLY A 32 -15.77 0.95 20.95
N LYS A 33 -16.09 2.16 21.41
CA LYS A 33 -16.76 3.16 20.59
C LYS A 33 -15.93 3.44 19.33
N PRO A 34 -16.53 3.41 18.13
CA PRO A 34 -15.82 3.74 16.90
C PRO A 34 -15.25 5.15 16.92
N LEU A 35 -14.01 5.27 16.45
CA LEU A 35 -13.33 6.53 16.14
C LEU A 35 -13.19 6.62 14.61
N GLY A 36 -13.23 7.82 14.06
CA GLY A 36 -13.03 7.99 12.62
C GLY A 36 -11.64 7.54 12.17
N GLY A 37 -11.50 7.16 10.90
CA GLY A 37 -10.23 6.81 10.28
C GLY A 37 -10.30 6.89 8.77
N HIS A 38 -9.16 7.05 8.09
CA HIS A 38 -9.08 7.19 6.63
C HIS A 38 -8.38 6.03 5.92
N TYR A 39 -7.50 5.30 6.62
CA TYR A 39 -6.82 4.09 6.13
C TYR A 39 -7.18 2.85 6.97
N ALA A 40 -7.61 3.04 8.23
CA ALA A 40 -7.83 1.97 9.17
C ALA A 40 -9.09 2.21 10.01
N GLY A 41 -9.75 1.14 10.42
CA GLY A 41 -10.81 1.19 11.42
C GLY A 41 -10.23 1.33 12.83
N MET A 42 -10.84 2.20 13.67
CA MET A 42 -10.36 2.43 15.02
C MET A 42 -11.50 2.36 16.03
N VAL A 43 -11.20 1.82 17.22
CA VAL A 43 -12.11 1.83 18.36
C VAL A 43 -11.40 2.33 19.62
N GLU A 44 -12.14 3.04 20.46
CA GLU A 44 -11.62 3.56 21.73
C GLU A 44 -11.39 2.43 22.74
N PHE A 45 -10.21 2.41 23.38
CA PHE A 45 -9.86 1.47 24.44
C PHE A 45 -9.02 2.17 25.53
N GLY A 46 -9.67 2.71 26.53
CA GLY A 46 -9.02 3.48 27.59
C GLY A 46 -8.32 4.72 27.03
N LYS A 47 -7.02 4.87 27.29
CA LYS A 47 -6.20 5.96 26.75
C LYS A 47 -5.73 5.72 25.31
N PHE A 48 -5.94 4.51 24.77
CA PHE A 48 -5.54 4.11 23.45
C PHE A 48 -6.72 4.08 22.47
N ALA A 49 -6.41 4.08 21.20
CA ALA A 49 -7.24 3.54 20.13
C ALA A 49 -6.64 2.21 19.69
N LEU A 50 -7.45 1.17 19.60
CA LEU A 50 -7.12 -0.05 18.89
C LEU A 50 -7.45 0.15 17.42
N VAL A 51 -6.55 -0.30 16.56
CA VAL A 51 -6.60 -0.08 15.11
C VAL A 51 -6.63 -1.42 14.42
N LEU A 52 -7.54 -1.59 13.47
CA LEU A 52 -7.66 -2.78 12.64
C LEU A 52 -7.58 -2.39 11.17
N CYS A 53 -6.69 -3.05 10.46
CA CYS A 53 -6.55 -2.99 9.01
C CYS A 53 -6.75 -4.39 8.46
N THR A 54 -7.51 -4.52 7.37
CA THR A 54 -7.63 -5.78 6.65
C THR A 54 -7.41 -5.54 5.17
N ASP A 55 -6.51 -6.31 4.56
CA ASP A 55 -6.20 -6.25 3.14
C ASP A 55 -5.65 -7.59 2.66
N GLY A 56 -5.73 -7.83 1.35
CA GLY A 56 -5.25 -9.04 0.70
C GLY A 56 -4.11 -8.79 -0.27
N VAL A 57 -3.50 -9.88 -0.74
CA VAL A 57 -2.44 -9.83 -1.75
C VAL A 57 -3.00 -9.50 -3.14
N GLY A 58 -4.25 -9.87 -3.39
CA GLY A 58 -4.91 -9.68 -4.67
C GLY A 58 -4.32 -10.54 -5.79
N SER A 59 -4.50 -10.11 -7.05
CA SER A 59 -4.18 -10.93 -8.23
C SER A 59 -2.68 -11.18 -8.45
N LYS A 60 -1.79 -10.66 -7.61
CA LYS A 60 -0.35 -11.03 -7.55
C LYS A 60 -0.15 -12.52 -7.29
N VAL A 61 -1.05 -13.16 -6.53
CA VAL A 61 -1.03 -14.61 -6.24
C VAL A 61 -1.04 -15.47 -7.50
N LYS A 62 -1.63 -15.00 -8.60
CA LYS A 62 -1.66 -15.72 -9.88
C LYS A 62 -0.25 -15.81 -10.49
N ILE A 63 0.54 -14.74 -10.41
CA ILE A 63 1.94 -14.75 -10.88
C ILE A 63 2.80 -15.66 -9.99
N ALA A 64 2.57 -15.63 -8.69
CA ALA A 64 3.25 -16.54 -7.75
C ALA A 64 2.98 -18.00 -8.09
N THR A 65 1.75 -18.34 -8.45
CA THR A 65 1.33 -19.67 -8.87
C THR A 65 1.96 -20.08 -10.20
N ASP A 66 1.94 -19.21 -11.21
CA ASP A 66 2.55 -19.47 -12.54
C ASP A 66 4.05 -19.73 -12.46
N LEU A 67 4.75 -19.06 -11.54
CA LEU A 67 6.18 -19.23 -11.30
C LEU A 67 6.50 -20.27 -10.24
N LYS A 68 5.51 -20.83 -9.55
CA LYS A 68 5.69 -21.72 -8.38
C LYS A 68 6.59 -21.08 -7.32
N LYS A 69 6.36 -19.78 -7.02
CA LYS A 69 7.14 -18.97 -6.09
C LYS A 69 6.21 -18.22 -5.15
N TRP A 70 5.96 -18.80 -3.99
CA TRP A 70 4.96 -18.30 -3.03
C TRP A 70 5.56 -17.62 -1.80
N ASP A 71 6.88 -17.66 -1.62
CA ASP A 71 7.61 -17.14 -0.46
C ASP A 71 7.58 -15.59 -0.33
N THR A 72 7.09 -14.89 -1.35
CA THR A 72 6.99 -13.42 -1.35
C THR A 72 5.61 -12.91 -0.94
N VAL A 73 4.53 -13.67 -1.22
CA VAL A 73 3.17 -13.17 -1.05
C VAL A 73 2.76 -12.98 0.42
N GLY A 74 3.34 -13.76 1.33
CA GLY A 74 3.15 -13.54 2.77
C GLY A 74 3.71 -12.20 3.25
N ILE A 75 4.84 -11.75 2.66
CA ILE A 75 5.38 -10.41 2.94
C ILE A 75 4.41 -9.34 2.45
N ASP A 76 3.85 -9.50 1.24
CA ASP A 76 2.87 -8.57 0.70
C ASP A 76 1.63 -8.47 1.59
N CYS A 77 1.11 -9.62 2.04
CA CYS A 77 -0.07 -9.68 2.92
C CYS A 77 0.14 -8.87 4.20
N ILE A 78 1.28 -9.03 4.86
CA ILE A 78 1.61 -8.25 6.06
C ILE A 78 1.83 -6.78 5.72
N ALA A 79 2.60 -6.48 4.67
CA ALA A 79 2.98 -5.13 4.31
C ALA A 79 1.76 -4.22 4.04
N MET A 80 0.76 -4.74 3.31
CA MET A 80 -0.45 -3.97 2.99
C MET A 80 -1.17 -3.53 4.27
N ASN A 81 -1.27 -4.41 5.25
CA ASN A 81 -1.96 -4.17 6.50
C ASN A 81 -1.17 -3.27 7.48
N VAL A 82 0.11 -3.58 7.70
CA VAL A 82 0.90 -2.81 8.68
C VAL A 82 1.21 -1.39 8.20
N ASN A 83 1.40 -1.20 6.89
CA ASN A 83 1.62 0.14 6.33
C ASN A 83 0.36 1.02 6.44
N ASP A 84 -0.82 0.44 6.33
CA ASP A 84 -2.08 1.17 6.51
C ASP A 84 -2.30 1.55 7.98
N ALA A 85 -1.93 0.69 8.94
CA ALA A 85 -1.94 1.01 10.36
C ALA A 85 -1.05 2.23 10.69
N LEU A 86 0.12 2.33 10.05
CA LEU A 86 1.02 3.49 10.20
C LEU A 86 0.36 4.79 9.78
N CYS A 87 -0.55 4.77 8.80
CA CYS A 87 -1.17 5.99 8.27
C CYS A 87 -1.99 6.77 9.30
N VAL A 88 -2.44 6.11 10.37
CA VAL A 88 -3.10 6.76 11.51
C VAL A 88 -2.16 6.94 12.72
N GLY A 89 -0.86 6.69 12.56
CA GLY A 89 0.15 6.81 13.61
C GLY A 89 0.22 5.61 14.54
N ALA A 90 -0.43 4.49 14.20
CA ALA A 90 -0.50 3.31 15.05
C ALA A 90 0.72 2.39 14.89
N GLU A 91 1.11 1.76 15.99
CA GLU A 91 2.14 0.71 16.04
C GLU A 91 1.48 -0.66 15.85
N PRO A 92 1.80 -1.40 14.77
CA PRO A 92 1.35 -2.77 14.57
C PRO A 92 1.91 -3.70 15.65
N ILE A 93 1.10 -4.63 16.17
CA ILE A 93 1.51 -5.56 17.25
C ILE A 93 1.18 -7.02 16.96
N ALA A 94 0.09 -7.30 16.24
CA ALA A 94 -0.34 -8.65 15.99
C ALA A 94 -0.99 -8.79 14.61
N PHE A 95 -1.04 -10.03 14.11
CA PHE A 95 -1.59 -10.35 12.81
C PHE A 95 -2.31 -11.69 12.85
N VAL A 96 -3.38 -11.80 12.07
CA VAL A 96 -4.04 -13.06 11.71
C VAL A 96 -4.23 -13.08 10.20
N ASP A 97 -4.06 -14.26 9.58
CA ASP A 97 -4.28 -14.43 8.14
C ASP A 97 -5.53 -15.24 7.82
N TYR A 98 -6.00 -15.11 6.60
CA TYR A 98 -7.03 -15.94 5.99
C TYR A 98 -6.52 -16.45 4.64
N LEU A 99 -6.22 -17.74 4.58
CA LEU A 99 -5.82 -18.43 3.37
C LEU A 99 -7.00 -19.25 2.83
N ALA A 100 -7.63 -18.79 1.76
CA ALA A 100 -8.60 -19.57 1.01
C ALA A 100 -7.87 -20.28 -0.14
N ILE A 101 -8.01 -21.61 -0.26
CA ILE A 101 -7.28 -22.41 -1.24
C ILE A 101 -8.15 -23.54 -1.79
N ASP A 102 -8.06 -23.81 -3.10
CA ASP A 102 -8.79 -24.89 -3.73
C ASP A 102 -8.24 -26.29 -3.34
N ASN A 103 -6.91 -26.41 -3.30
CA ASN A 103 -6.22 -27.67 -3.01
C ASN A 103 -5.00 -27.39 -2.12
N PRO A 104 -5.13 -27.52 -0.78
CA PRO A 104 -4.07 -27.23 0.16
C PRO A 104 -2.94 -28.25 0.06
N LYS A 105 -1.81 -27.83 -0.49
CA LYS A 105 -0.57 -28.59 -0.55
C LYS A 105 0.42 -28.02 0.46
N SER A 106 1.00 -28.87 1.30
CA SER A 106 1.95 -28.45 2.34
C SER A 106 3.16 -27.67 1.79
N GLU A 107 3.57 -27.93 0.56
CA GLU A 107 4.63 -27.18 -0.14
C GLU A 107 4.24 -25.70 -0.33
N ILE A 108 3.01 -25.43 -0.80
CA ILE A 108 2.51 -24.08 -1.05
C ILE A 108 2.35 -23.33 0.27
N THR A 109 1.67 -23.94 1.23
CA THR A 109 1.39 -23.32 2.54
C THR A 109 2.68 -23.05 3.32
N LYS A 110 3.68 -23.94 3.23
CA LYS A 110 5.00 -23.74 3.83
C LYS A 110 5.74 -22.52 3.24
N GLU A 111 5.72 -22.36 1.92
CA GLU A 111 6.33 -21.19 1.28
C GLU A 111 5.61 -19.89 1.63
N ILE A 112 4.27 -19.89 1.63
CA ILE A 112 3.47 -18.75 2.11
C ILE A 112 3.84 -18.40 3.56
N GLY A 113 3.94 -19.41 4.44
CA GLY A 113 4.33 -19.26 5.84
C GLY A 113 5.72 -18.64 6.00
N LYS A 114 6.70 -18.99 5.15
CA LYS A 114 8.02 -18.32 5.15
C LYS A 114 7.92 -16.83 4.84
N GLY A 115 7.05 -16.47 3.90
CA GLY A 115 6.77 -15.06 3.58
C GLY A 115 6.12 -14.31 4.74
N LEU A 116 5.12 -14.91 5.38
CA LEU A 116 4.45 -14.36 6.56
C LEU A 116 5.45 -14.16 7.71
N GLU A 117 6.25 -15.16 8.04
CA GLU A 117 7.30 -15.07 9.07
C GLU A 117 8.29 -13.93 8.78
N LYS A 118 8.73 -13.81 7.53
CA LYS A 118 9.66 -12.75 7.12
C LYS A 118 9.02 -11.37 7.27
N GLY A 119 7.78 -11.21 6.83
CA GLY A 119 7.02 -9.96 6.97
C GLY A 119 6.80 -9.59 8.43
N ALA A 120 6.41 -10.56 9.26
CA ALA A 120 6.22 -10.39 10.70
C ALA A 120 7.51 -9.92 11.40
N LYS A 121 8.64 -10.54 11.06
CA LYS A 121 9.96 -10.18 11.59
C LYS A 121 10.37 -8.75 11.24
N ILE A 122 10.17 -8.34 9.99
CA ILE A 122 10.46 -6.97 9.52
C ILE A 122 9.56 -5.95 10.24
N SER A 123 8.29 -6.29 10.44
CA SER A 123 7.29 -5.43 11.08
C SER A 123 7.36 -5.45 12.61
N ASN A 124 8.12 -6.38 13.21
CA ASN A 124 8.16 -6.63 14.64
C ASN A 124 6.77 -6.91 15.23
N ILE A 125 6.01 -7.81 14.60
CA ILE A 125 4.68 -8.23 15.04
C ILE A 125 4.64 -9.73 15.29
N SER A 126 3.63 -10.19 16.07
CA SER A 126 3.35 -11.62 16.27
C SER A 126 2.21 -12.07 15.36
N ILE A 127 2.39 -13.19 14.66
CA ILE A 127 1.26 -13.90 14.06
C ILE A 127 0.63 -14.76 15.15
N ILE A 128 -0.61 -14.44 15.53
CA ILE A 128 -1.29 -15.03 16.70
C ILE A 128 -2.39 -16.03 16.34
N GLY A 129 -2.61 -16.22 15.04
CA GLY A 129 -3.61 -17.17 14.53
C GLY A 129 -3.87 -16.92 13.05
N GLY A 130 -4.88 -17.55 12.55
CA GLY A 130 -5.33 -17.47 11.17
C GLY A 130 -6.35 -18.55 10.86
N GLU A 131 -6.80 -18.60 9.61
CA GLU A 131 -7.71 -19.61 9.09
C GLU A 131 -7.23 -20.11 7.73
N THR A 132 -7.28 -21.43 7.52
CA THR A 132 -7.02 -22.04 6.21
C THR A 132 -8.27 -22.76 5.74
N ALA A 133 -8.97 -22.18 4.77
CA ALA A 133 -10.22 -22.72 4.23
C ALA A 133 -9.98 -23.44 2.91
N SER A 134 -10.32 -24.74 2.84
CA SER A 134 -10.32 -25.52 1.60
C SER A 134 -11.63 -25.28 0.86
N LEU A 135 -11.60 -24.57 -0.27
CA LEU A 135 -12.79 -24.10 -0.99
C LEU A 135 -12.72 -24.43 -2.50
N PRO A 136 -12.68 -25.73 -2.89
CA PRO A 136 -12.45 -26.13 -4.29
C PRO A 136 -13.53 -25.67 -5.27
N GLU A 137 -14.77 -25.46 -4.79
CA GLU A 137 -15.89 -25.02 -5.63
C GLU A 137 -16.03 -23.49 -5.70
N VAL A 138 -15.35 -22.77 -4.82
CA VAL A 138 -15.49 -21.32 -4.66
C VAL A 138 -14.29 -20.56 -5.25
N ILE A 139 -13.08 -21.12 -5.13
CA ILE A 139 -11.83 -20.48 -5.53
C ILE A 139 -11.05 -21.36 -6.52
N ASN A 140 -10.29 -20.74 -7.41
CA ASN A 140 -9.35 -21.41 -8.30
C ASN A 140 -7.94 -20.90 -7.98
N GLY A 141 -7.10 -21.76 -7.43
CA GLY A 141 -5.82 -21.44 -6.84
C GLY A 141 -5.95 -21.05 -5.37
N PHE A 142 -5.50 -19.88 -4.99
CA PHE A 142 -5.65 -19.40 -3.61
C PHE A 142 -5.83 -17.88 -3.56
N ASP A 143 -6.40 -17.42 -2.45
CA ASP A 143 -6.35 -16.02 -2.02
C ASP A 143 -5.75 -15.95 -0.61
N LEU A 144 -5.00 -14.88 -0.36
CA LEU A 144 -4.35 -14.64 0.93
C LEU A 144 -4.67 -13.22 1.36
N ALA A 145 -5.37 -13.10 2.47
CA ALA A 145 -5.67 -11.85 3.14
C ALA A 145 -5.24 -11.91 4.60
N GLY A 146 -5.26 -10.79 5.28
CA GLY A 146 -4.97 -10.77 6.69
C GLY A 146 -5.55 -9.56 7.40
N THR A 147 -5.45 -9.57 8.71
CA THR A 147 -5.87 -8.48 9.57
C THR A 147 -4.78 -8.15 10.57
N CYS A 148 -4.35 -6.90 10.56
CA CYS A 148 -3.39 -6.36 11.51
C CYS A 148 -4.13 -5.70 12.68
N LEU A 149 -3.75 -6.05 13.90
CA LEU A 149 -4.06 -5.28 15.11
C LEU A 149 -2.90 -4.33 15.41
N ALA A 150 -3.23 -3.05 15.58
CA ALA A 150 -2.29 -2.02 15.99
C ALA A 150 -2.90 -1.16 17.10
N TYR A 151 -2.10 -0.30 17.72
CA TYR A 151 -2.57 0.66 18.72
C TYR A 151 -1.90 2.02 18.58
N VAL A 152 -2.56 3.05 19.08
CA VAL A 152 -2.02 4.41 19.17
C VAL A 152 -2.64 5.11 20.39
N GLU A 153 -1.89 5.98 21.08
CA GLU A 153 -2.48 6.87 22.10
C GLU A 153 -3.45 7.85 21.41
N LYS A 154 -4.63 8.07 22.00
CA LYS A 154 -5.70 8.87 21.36
C LYS A 154 -5.27 10.29 20.96
N ASP A 155 -4.40 10.92 21.73
CA ASP A 155 -3.85 12.26 21.46
C ASP A 155 -2.76 12.27 20.39
N LYS A 156 -2.27 11.08 19.97
CA LYS A 156 -1.25 10.89 18.92
C LYS A 156 -1.84 10.41 17.58
N ILE A 157 -3.16 10.22 17.50
CA ILE A 157 -3.81 9.82 16.24
C ILE A 157 -3.53 10.85 15.14
N ILE A 158 -3.12 10.38 13.98
CA ILE A 158 -2.86 11.20 12.79
C ILE A 158 -4.06 11.10 11.86
N THR A 159 -4.79 12.21 11.72
CA THR A 159 -6.01 12.31 10.89
C THR A 159 -5.82 13.08 9.59
N GLY A 160 -4.67 13.77 9.43
CA GLY A 160 -4.47 14.70 8.31
C GLY A 160 -5.06 16.09 8.52
N GLU A 161 -5.87 16.31 9.53
CA GLU A 161 -6.50 17.64 9.80
C GLU A 161 -5.49 18.75 10.05
N LYS A 162 -4.29 18.40 10.53
CA LYS A 162 -3.21 19.38 10.80
C LYS A 162 -2.42 19.77 9.54
N ILE A 163 -2.70 19.14 8.40
CA ILE A 163 -2.03 19.46 7.13
C ILE A 163 -2.48 20.85 6.67
N LYS A 164 -1.49 21.71 6.39
CA LYS A 164 -1.73 23.10 5.98
C LYS A 164 -0.76 23.55 4.89
N PRO A 165 -1.12 24.59 4.10
CA PRO A 165 -0.21 25.18 3.14
C PRO A 165 1.13 25.57 3.76
N GLY A 166 2.23 25.22 3.08
CA GLY A 166 3.60 25.38 3.55
C GLY A 166 4.21 24.12 4.17
N ASP A 167 3.42 23.11 4.48
CA ASP A 167 3.94 21.81 4.90
C ASP A 167 4.68 21.12 3.73
N ILE A 168 5.63 20.27 4.09
CA ILE A 168 6.53 19.57 3.16
C ILE A 168 6.07 18.12 3.01
N ILE A 169 6.11 17.61 1.78
CA ILE A 169 5.86 16.21 1.47
C ILE A 169 7.21 15.51 1.31
N ILE A 170 7.50 14.55 2.18
CA ILE A 170 8.65 13.65 2.08
C ILE A 170 8.13 12.31 1.55
N GLY A 171 8.80 11.77 0.53
CA GLY A 171 8.51 10.46 -0.03
C GLY A 171 9.54 9.42 0.40
N LEU A 172 9.08 8.19 0.55
CA LEU A 172 9.90 6.97 0.59
C LEU A 172 9.66 6.19 -0.69
N ASN A 173 10.73 5.72 -1.35
CA ASN A 173 10.54 4.99 -2.59
C ASN A 173 9.90 3.61 -2.37
N SER A 174 9.22 3.11 -3.40
CA SER A 174 8.68 1.76 -3.46
C SER A 174 9.73 0.75 -3.90
N SER A 175 9.49 -0.53 -3.65
CA SER A 175 10.29 -1.65 -4.15
C SER A 175 9.91 -2.08 -5.58
N GLY A 176 8.84 -1.53 -6.11
CA GLY A 176 8.20 -1.88 -7.38
C GLY A 176 6.72 -1.55 -7.34
N ILE A 177 5.88 -2.31 -8.04
CA ILE A 177 4.44 -2.04 -8.11
C ILE A 177 3.67 -2.42 -6.83
N HIS A 178 4.35 -3.00 -5.84
CA HIS A 178 3.78 -3.47 -4.57
C HIS A 178 2.74 -4.58 -4.76
N SER A 179 1.50 -4.39 -4.26
CA SER A 179 0.40 -5.36 -4.40
C SER A 179 -0.81 -4.81 -5.16
N ASN A 180 -0.65 -3.69 -5.86
CA ASN A 180 -1.75 -3.03 -6.57
C ASN A 180 -1.50 -2.93 -8.08
N GLY A 181 -2.59 -2.87 -8.86
CA GLY A 181 -2.50 -2.74 -10.32
C GLY A 181 -2.16 -4.04 -11.06
N TYR A 182 -2.17 -5.19 -10.38
CA TYR A 182 -1.77 -6.48 -10.97
C TYR A 182 -2.72 -6.97 -12.06
N THR A 183 -3.99 -6.64 -12.01
CA THR A 183 -4.94 -6.99 -13.09
C THR A 183 -4.52 -6.32 -14.39
N LEU A 184 -4.17 -5.03 -14.34
CA LEU A 184 -3.65 -4.30 -15.50
C LEU A 184 -2.27 -4.83 -15.91
N ALA A 185 -1.35 -5.02 -14.98
CA ALA A 185 0.00 -5.54 -15.27
C ALA A 185 -0.05 -6.91 -15.97
N ARG A 186 -0.88 -7.84 -15.49
CA ARG A 186 -1.07 -9.16 -16.10
C ARG A 186 -1.65 -9.05 -17.52
N LYS A 187 -2.62 -8.15 -17.71
CA LYS A 187 -3.20 -7.92 -19.06
C LYS A 187 -2.16 -7.35 -20.03
N VAL A 188 -1.29 -6.45 -19.55
CA VAL A 188 -0.18 -5.94 -20.38
C VAL A 188 0.76 -7.07 -20.79
N ILE A 189 1.15 -7.97 -19.86
CA ILE A 189 1.99 -9.12 -20.22
C ILE A 189 1.30 -10.00 -21.29
N GLU A 190 0.01 -10.30 -21.11
CA GLU A 190 -0.76 -11.10 -22.05
C GLU A 190 -0.73 -10.54 -23.49
N ILE A 191 -0.89 -9.22 -23.65
CA ILE A 191 -0.94 -8.57 -24.97
C ILE A 191 0.44 -8.22 -25.54
N SER A 192 1.48 -8.19 -24.69
CA SER A 192 2.84 -7.81 -25.10
C SER A 192 3.60 -8.89 -25.86
N GLY A 193 3.07 -10.11 -25.89
CA GLY A 193 3.75 -11.28 -26.44
C GLY A 193 4.82 -11.87 -25.51
N PHE A 194 5.01 -11.30 -24.31
CA PHE A 194 5.89 -11.85 -23.28
C PHE A 194 5.13 -12.80 -22.34
N SER A 195 5.91 -13.63 -21.64
CA SER A 195 5.46 -14.45 -20.53
C SER A 195 6.15 -14.03 -19.23
N PHE A 196 5.60 -14.44 -18.08
CA PHE A 196 6.25 -14.20 -16.78
C PHE A 196 7.60 -14.93 -16.64
N LYS A 197 7.87 -15.94 -17.49
CA LYS A 197 9.12 -16.73 -17.47
C LYS A 197 10.22 -16.12 -18.33
N ASP A 198 9.88 -15.15 -19.19
CA ASP A 198 10.84 -14.49 -20.05
C ASP A 198 11.74 -13.55 -19.26
N LYS A 199 12.99 -13.40 -19.71
CA LYS A 199 13.92 -12.44 -19.14
C LYS A 199 13.38 -11.02 -19.30
N PHE A 200 13.59 -10.19 -18.28
CA PHE A 200 13.24 -8.77 -18.37
C PHE A 200 14.08 -8.13 -19.49
N PRO A 201 13.45 -7.49 -20.50
CA PRO A 201 14.14 -7.16 -21.75
C PRO A 201 15.16 -6.03 -21.63
N GLU A 202 15.01 -5.15 -20.63
CA GLU A 202 15.82 -3.92 -20.53
C GLU A 202 16.08 -3.52 -19.07
N GLY A 203 17.19 -2.81 -18.82
CA GLY A 203 17.41 -1.99 -17.63
C GLY A 203 17.98 -2.71 -16.42
N ASN A 204 17.58 -2.25 -15.23
CA ASN A 204 18.24 -2.54 -13.95
C ASN A 204 17.89 -3.90 -13.31
N TYR A 205 17.42 -4.87 -14.11
CA TYR A 205 17.08 -6.21 -13.62
C TYR A 205 17.87 -7.32 -14.36
N PRO A 206 19.22 -7.28 -14.33
CA PRO A 206 20.04 -8.22 -15.10
C PRO A 206 19.73 -9.67 -14.73
N GLY A 207 19.34 -10.45 -15.73
CA GLY A 207 19.07 -11.89 -15.60
C GLY A 207 17.76 -12.25 -14.92
N LYS A 208 16.99 -11.30 -14.35
CA LYS A 208 15.69 -11.58 -13.74
C LYS A 208 14.61 -11.82 -14.79
N LYS A 209 13.68 -12.71 -14.46
CA LYS A 209 12.44 -12.90 -15.21
C LYS A 209 11.44 -11.78 -14.93
N ILE A 210 10.58 -11.50 -15.90
CA ILE A 210 9.50 -10.50 -15.75
C ILE A 210 8.65 -10.78 -14.51
N GLY A 211 8.24 -12.04 -14.31
CA GLY A 211 7.45 -12.42 -13.15
C GLY A 211 8.21 -12.29 -11.83
N GLU A 212 9.54 -12.49 -11.79
CA GLU A 212 10.33 -12.26 -10.59
C GLU A 212 10.41 -10.78 -10.21
N VAL A 213 10.47 -9.90 -11.21
CA VAL A 213 10.40 -8.45 -10.99
C VAL A 213 9.02 -8.06 -10.45
N LEU A 214 7.95 -8.61 -11.04
CA LEU A 214 6.58 -8.40 -10.57
C LEU A 214 6.34 -8.99 -9.17
N LEU A 215 7.00 -10.08 -8.79
CA LEU A 215 6.90 -10.67 -7.46
C LEU A 215 7.77 -9.99 -6.39
N THR A 216 8.47 -8.90 -6.74
CA THR A 216 9.18 -8.10 -5.72
C THR A 216 8.19 -7.72 -4.60
N PRO A 217 8.49 -8.08 -3.32
CA PRO A 217 7.55 -7.82 -2.22
C PRO A 217 7.29 -6.34 -2.00
N THR A 218 6.11 -6.04 -1.53
CA THR A 218 5.74 -4.72 -1.01
C THR A 218 6.67 -4.34 0.12
N LYS A 219 7.18 -3.12 0.08
CA LYS A 219 8.05 -2.57 1.12
C LYS A 219 7.26 -2.36 2.42
N ILE A 220 7.86 -2.74 3.53
CA ILE A 220 7.36 -2.50 4.89
C ILE A 220 8.08 -1.26 5.45
N TYR A 221 7.33 -0.25 5.89
CA TYR A 221 7.84 1.04 6.37
C TYR A 221 7.76 1.21 7.89
N VAL A 222 7.47 0.13 8.64
CA VAL A 222 7.18 0.18 10.08
C VAL A 222 8.31 0.82 10.88
N LYS A 223 9.54 0.34 10.69
CA LYS A 223 10.69 0.76 11.50
C LYS A 223 10.96 2.25 11.38
N GLU A 224 11.12 2.76 10.17
CA GLU A 224 11.47 4.16 9.91
C GLU A 224 10.36 5.12 10.31
N ILE A 225 9.09 4.74 10.11
CA ILE A 225 7.95 5.58 10.48
C ILE A 225 7.80 5.64 12.00
N LEU A 226 7.87 4.52 12.72
CA LEU A 226 7.79 4.53 14.18
C LEU A 226 8.95 5.32 14.81
N GLU A 227 10.18 5.21 14.29
CA GLU A 227 11.32 6.00 14.75
C GLU A 227 11.14 7.51 14.48
N LEU A 228 10.49 7.87 13.37
CA LEU A 228 10.13 9.26 13.09
C LEU A 228 9.10 9.78 14.10
N LEU A 229 8.02 9.02 14.32
CA LEU A 229 6.90 9.43 15.21
C LEU A 229 7.32 9.65 16.66
N LYS A 230 8.36 8.94 17.13
CA LYS A 230 8.94 9.18 18.47
C LYS A 230 9.56 10.57 18.64
N LYS A 231 9.93 11.25 17.54
CA LYS A 231 10.81 12.44 17.58
C LYS A 231 10.28 13.65 16.84
N VAL A 232 9.28 13.45 15.98
CA VAL A 232 8.74 14.49 15.07
C VAL A 232 7.23 14.45 15.11
N LYS A 233 6.61 15.64 15.19
CA LYS A 233 5.18 15.80 14.99
C LYS A 233 4.88 15.72 13.49
N VAL A 234 4.22 14.67 13.08
CA VAL A 234 3.79 14.41 11.70
C VAL A 234 2.36 14.90 11.53
N HIS A 235 2.05 15.54 10.40
CA HIS A 235 0.72 16.07 10.10
C HIS A 235 -0.13 15.08 9.29
N GLY A 236 0.51 14.20 8.51
CA GLY A 236 -0.18 13.19 7.72
C GLY A 236 0.77 12.11 7.22
N LEU A 237 0.23 10.92 7.02
CA LEU A 237 0.91 9.74 6.51
C LEU A 237 0.02 9.06 5.47
N ALA A 238 0.58 8.67 4.33
CA ALA A 238 -0.15 7.98 3.27
C ALA A 238 0.65 6.82 2.70
N HIS A 239 0.07 5.63 2.72
CA HIS A 239 0.53 4.48 1.96
C HIS A 239 0.02 4.64 0.51
N ILE A 240 0.93 4.68 -0.45
CA ILE A 240 0.58 4.88 -1.87
C ILE A 240 0.35 3.50 -2.51
N THR A 241 -0.93 3.17 -2.66
CA THR A 241 -1.42 1.87 -3.12
C THR A 241 -2.22 2.00 -4.43
N GLY A 242 -3.23 1.17 -4.64
CA GLY A 242 -4.20 1.34 -5.72
C GLY A 242 -4.89 2.70 -5.64
N GLY A 243 -4.92 3.43 -6.75
CA GLY A 243 -5.31 4.83 -6.77
C GLY A 243 -4.12 5.79 -6.85
N GLY A 244 -2.88 5.31 -6.66
CA GLY A 244 -1.65 6.09 -6.87
C GLY A 244 -1.65 7.41 -6.11
N LEU A 245 -1.39 8.53 -6.80
CA LEU A 245 -1.36 9.85 -6.18
C LEU A 245 -2.72 10.30 -5.58
N ARG A 246 -3.84 9.69 -5.99
CA ARG A 246 -5.17 9.95 -5.41
C ARG A 246 -5.30 9.52 -3.94
N ASN A 247 -4.33 8.78 -3.42
CA ASN A 247 -4.29 8.46 -1.99
C ASN A 247 -3.97 9.68 -1.12
N LEU A 248 -3.26 10.69 -1.63
CA LEU A 248 -2.88 11.88 -0.88
C LEU A 248 -4.08 12.75 -0.46
N PRO A 249 -5.03 13.11 -1.36
CA PRO A 249 -6.20 13.89 -0.97
C PRO A 249 -7.10 13.22 0.07
N ARG A 250 -7.02 11.89 0.27
CA ARG A 250 -7.74 11.19 1.36
C ARG A 250 -7.35 11.70 2.74
N LEU A 251 -6.15 12.25 2.90
CA LEU A 251 -5.67 12.82 4.17
C LEU A 251 -6.37 14.16 4.48
N ASN A 252 -6.52 15.00 3.47
CA ASN A 252 -7.18 16.32 3.61
C ASN A 252 -7.59 16.84 2.23
N ASN A 253 -8.87 16.91 1.96
CA ASN A 253 -9.43 17.37 0.68
C ASN A 253 -9.54 18.90 0.56
N ASN A 254 -9.14 19.65 1.60
CA ASN A 254 -9.18 21.13 1.62
C ASN A 254 -7.83 21.77 1.27
N VAL A 255 -6.84 20.96 0.94
CA VAL A 255 -5.51 21.44 0.53
C VAL A 255 -5.10 20.82 -0.82
N LYS A 256 -4.10 21.43 -1.48
CA LYS A 256 -3.49 20.89 -2.68
C LYS A 256 -2.15 20.25 -2.34
N PHE A 257 -1.97 18.99 -2.72
CA PHE A 257 -0.71 18.27 -2.67
C PHE A 257 0.04 18.53 -3.99
N LEU A 258 1.13 19.30 -3.95
CA LEU A 258 1.93 19.61 -5.12
C LEU A 258 3.19 18.77 -5.14
N ILE A 259 3.27 17.80 -6.05
CA ILE A 259 4.46 16.97 -6.27
C ILE A 259 5.35 17.65 -7.30
N ASN A 260 6.49 18.18 -6.84
CA ASN A 260 7.44 18.89 -7.68
C ASN A 260 8.53 17.98 -8.24
N ASP A 261 9.00 17.04 -7.41
CA ASP A 261 10.12 16.13 -7.69
C ASP A 261 9.80 14.71 -7.19
N GLY A 262 8.86 14.02 -7.86
CA GLY A 262 8.56 12.62 -7.62
C GLY A 262 9.78 11.71 -7.85
N PHE A 263 9.68 10.45 -7.43
CA PHE A 263 10.69 9.45 -7.76
C PHE A 263 10.71 9.15 -9.25
N GLU A 264 11.88 8.78 -9.78
CA GLU A 264 11.97 8.19 -11.10
C GLU A 264 11.33 6.80 -11.06
N PRO A 265 10.29 6.54 -11.88
CA PRO A 265 9.65 5.22 -11.88
C PRO A 265 10.63 4.12 -12.27
N GLN A 266 10.62 3.01 -11.54
CA GLN A 266 11.44 1.85 -11.86
C GLN A 266 11.09 1.30 -13.25
N GLN A 267 12.01 0.55 -13.85
CA GLN A 267 11.87 0.05 -15.22
C GLN A 267 10.62 -0.81 -15.44
N ILE A 268 10.11 -1.45 -14.40
CA ILE A 268 8.85 -2.20 -14.50
C ILE A 268 7.66 -1.30 -14.88
N PHE A 269 7.59 -0.07 -14.36
CA PHE A 269 6.53 0.87 -14.74
C PHE A 269 6.67 1.31 -16.20
N LYS A 270 7.91 1.61 -16.64
CA LYS A 270 8.19 1.97 -18.04
C LYS A 270 7.85 0.83 -19.01
N PHE A 271 8.16 -0.40 -18.61
CA PHE A 271 7.80 -1.60 -19.35
C PHE A 271 6.26 -1.72 -19.50
N LEU A 272 5.53 -1.65 -18.39
CA LEU A 272 4.07 -1.75 -18.39
C LEU A 272 3.44 -0.61 -19.23
N GLN A 273 3.95 0.60 -19.08
CA GLN A 273 3.48 1.75 -19.85
C GLN A 273 3.68 1.57 -21.36
N LYS A 274 4.89 1.19 -21.76
CA LYS A 274 5.28 0.99 -23.17
C LYS A 274 4.44 -0.09 -23.82
N PHE A 275 4.41 -1.29 -23.25
CA PHE A 275 3.72 -2.44 -23.85
C PHE A 275 2.20 -2.41 -23.68
N GLY A 276 1.70 -1.75 -22.66
CA GLY A 276 0.26 -1.51 -22.45
C GLY A 276 -0.27 -0.28 -23.20
N ASN A 277 0.60 0.53 -23.80
CA ASN A 277 0.25 1.84 -24.36
C ASN A 277 -0.64 2.63 -23.39
N ILE A 278 -0.15 2.78 -22.13
CA ILE A 278 -0.90 3.38 -21.04
C ILE A 278 -0.48 4.84 -20.90
N GLU A 279 -1.45 5.75 -20.84
CA GLU A 279 -1.19 7.18 -20.64
C GLU A 279 -0.63 7.47 -19.23
N ASP A 280 0.18 8.53 -19.11
CA ASP A 280 0.74 8.96 -17.82
C ASP A 280 -0.32 9.14 -16.75
N LYS A 281 -1.46 9.73 -17.11
CA LYS A 281 -2.58 9.95 -16.19
C LYS A 281 -3.07 8.64 -15.58
N GLU A 282 -3.22 7.59 -16.37
CA GLU A 282 -3.64 6.27 -15.91
C GLU A 282 -2.56 5.59 -15.07
N MET A 283 -1.29 5.70 -15.47
CA MET A 283 -0.16 5.16 -14.70
C MET A 283 -0.13 5.73 -13.28
N TYR A 284 -0.22 7.05 -13.12
CA TYR A 284 -0.15 7.72 -11.83
C TYR A 284 -1.42 7.63 -10.98
N GLN A 285 -2.55 7.20 -11.54
CA GLN A 285 -3.75 6.90 -10.75
C GLN A 285 -3.92 5.42 -10.41
N THR A 286 -3.16 4.52 -11.08
CA THR A 286 -3.24 3.07 -10.84
C THR A 286 -2.07 2.56 -10.02
N PHE A 287 -0.86 3.10 -10.24
CA PHE A 287 0.38 2.63 -9.64
C PHE A 287 1.00 3.70 -8.73
N ASN A 288 1.85 3.24 -7.82
CA ASN A 288 2.62 4.12 -6.92
C ASN A 288 3.72 4.93 -7.65
N MET A 289 4.08 4.57 -8.87
CA MET A 289 5.07 5.22 -9.73
C MET A 289 6.40 5.55 -9.02
N GLY A 290 6.86 4.64 -8.17
CA GLY A 290 8.11 4.77 -7.43
C GLY A 290 7.99 5.38 -6.03
N MET A 291 6.86 5.96 -5.64
CA MET A 291 6.62 6.47 -4.30
C MET A 291 5.71 5.52 -3.52
N GLY A 292 6.26 4.75 -2.57
CA GLY A 292 5.48 3.79 -1.80
C GLY A 292 4.83 4.39 -0.54
N PHE A 293 5.44 5.42 0.04
CA PHE A 293 4.92 6.06 1.25
C PHE A 293 5.19 7.57 1.24
N ALA A 294 4.23 8.36 1.72
CA ALA A 294 4.35 9.82 1.81
C ALA A 294 4.13 10.28 3.26
N ILE A 295 4.93 11.26 3.68
CA ILE A 295 4.95 11.83 5.02
C ILE A 295 4.82 13.34 4.91
N ILE A 296 3.86 13.92 5.61
CA ILE A 296 3.62 15.36 5.62
C ILE A 296 4.06 15.91 6.97
N VAL A 297 5.01 16.85 6.93
CA VAL A 297 5.57 17.51 8.12
C VAL A 297 5.61 19.02 7.93
N SER A 298 5.67 19.77 9.03
CA SER A 298 5.91 21.21 8.94
C SER A 298 7.30 21.49 8.33
N LYS A 299 7.47 22.68 7.74
CA LYS A 299 8.72 23.11 7.11
C LYS A 299 9.91 23.05 8.08
N GLU A 300 9.67 23.40 9.35
CA GLU A 300 10.69 23.38 10.41
C GLU A 300 11.17 21.96 10.74
N ASN A 301 10.30 20.97 10.59
CA ASN A 301 10.62 19.56 10.87
C ASN A 301 11.25 18.82 9.70
N LYS A 302 11.36 19.44 8.51
CA LYS A 302 11.84 18.82 7.27
C LYS A 302 13.20 18.13 7.45
N ASP A 303 14.23 18.88 7.86
CA ASP A 303 15.60 18.37 7.90
C ASP A 303 15.79 17.31 9.00
N LYS A 304 15.14 17.49 10.15
CA LYS A 304 15.10 16.49 11.22
C LYS A 304 14.45 15.19 10.75
N SER A 305 13.34 15.29 10.02
CA SER A 305 12.64 14.12 9.46
C SER A 305 13.50 13.38 8.43
N LEU A 306 14.11 14.09 7.49
CA LEU A 306 15.02 13.51 6.50
C LEU A 306 16.19 12.77 7.16
N LYS A 307 16.80 13.37 8.19
CA LYS A 307 17.91 12.74 8.93
C LYS A 307 17.48 11.43 9.60
N ILE A 308 16.31 11.41 10.24
CA ILE A 308 15.79 10.21 10.91
C ILE A 308 15.46 9.14 9.87
N LEU A 309 14.67 9.48 8.85
CA LEU A 309 14.26 8.53 7.83
C LEU A 309 15.45 7.91 7.11
N LYS A 310 16.44 8.70 6.67
CA LYS A 310 17.65 8.19 6.03
C LYS A 310 18.50 7.29 6.93
N LYS A 311 18.42 7.46 8.26
CA LYS A 311 19.14 6.61 9.21
C LYS A 311 18.51 5.21 9.37
N TYR A 312 17.18 5.13 9.31
CA TYR A 312 16.45 3.90 9.66
C TYR A 312 15.85 3.19 8.45
N SER A 313 15.72 3.87 7.32
CA SER A 313 15.21 3.30 6.08
C SER A 313 16.35 2.84 5.16
N ASP A 314 16.15 1.74 4.47
CA ASP A 314 16.94 1.30 3.30
C ASP A 314 16.34 1.84 1.99
N SER A 315 15.25 2.61 2.08
CA SER A 315 14.61 3.30 0.97
C SER A 315 15.33 4.59 0.62
N GLU A 316 15.28 4.99 -0.65
CA GLU A 316 15.55 6.38 -1.02
C GLU A 316 14.52 7.29 -0.34
N VAL A 317 15.01 8.34 0.31
CA VAL A 317 14.21 9.34 1.05
C VAL A 317 14.51 10.71 0.51
N LYS A 318 13.49 11.42 0.02
CA LYS A 318 13.64 12.80 -0.44
C LYS A 318 12.38 13.65 -0.23
N VAL A 319 12.54 14.95 -0.30
CA VAL A 319 11.41 15.86 -0.45
C VAL A 319 10.85 15.70 -1.85
N VAL A 320 9.59 15.35 -1.97
CA VAL A 320 8.90 15.16 -3.25
C VAL A 320 7.97 16.31 -3.60
N GLY A 321 7.62 17.16 -2.62
CA GLY A 321 6.68 18.24 -2.85
C GLY A 321 6.35 19.05 -1.60
N GLU A 322 5.28 19.81 -1.70
CA GLU A 322 4.79 20.70 -0.65
C GLU A 322 3.26 20.83 -0.70
N ILE A 323 2.67 21.29 0.38
CA ILE A 323 1.24 21.59 0.48
C ILE A 323 0.96 23.04 0.07
N LYS A 324 -0.02 23.24 -0.79
CA LYS A 324 -0.48 24.56 -1.28
C LYS A 324 -1.95 24.81 -0.95
N LYS A 325 -2.37 26.06 -1.08
CA LYS A 325 -3.80 26.42 -1.11
C LYS A 325 -4.45 25.80 -2.34
N GLY A 326 -5.65 25.27 -2.20
CA GLY A 326 -6.41 24.61 -3.26
C GLY A 326 -6.88 23.22 -2.86
N LYS A 327 -7.22 22.37 -3.82
CA LYS A 327 -7.72 21.00 -3.60
C LYS A 327 -7.04 20.00 -4.51
N GLY A 328 -7.04 18.72 -4.09
CA GLY A 328 -6.55 17.60 -4.89
C GLY A 328 -5.04 17.45 -4.90
N VAL A 329 -4.52 16.73 -5.89
CA VAL A 329 -3.08 16.50 -6.08
C VAL A 329 -2.66 16.87 -7.49
N GLU A 330 -1.48 17.49 -7.60
CA GLU A 330 -0.88 17.89 -8.87
C GLU A 330 0.55 17.35 -8.95
N GLN A 331 0.84 16.57 -10.00
CA GLN A 331 2.22 16.22 -10.38
C GLN A 331 2.71 17.24 -11.41
N LYS A 332 3.53 18.16 -10.93
CA LYS A 332 3.90 19.39 -11.70
C LYS A 332 4.66 19.07 -12.97
N LYS A 333 5.64 18.16 -12.93
CA LYS A 333 6.53 17.85 -14.05
C LYS A 333 5.78 17.32 -15.28
N LEU A 334 4.68 16.58 -15.04
CA LEU A 334 3.85 16.00 -16.10
C LEU A 334 2.53 16.76 -16.32
N GLY A 335 2.26 17.81 -15.55
CA GLY A 335 1.01 18.57 -15.65
C GLY A 335 -0.25 17.77 -15.22
N LEU A 336 -0.08 16.66 -14.51
CA LEU A 336 -1.20 15.80 -14.12
C LEU A 336 -1.92 16.35 -12.91
N LYS A 337 -3.26 16.35 -12.94
CA LYS A 337 -4.12 16.80 -11.84
C LYS A 337 -5.21 15.78 -11.57
N TYR A 338 -5.45 15.51 -10.27
CA TYR A 338 -6.51 14.64 -9.81
C TYR A 338 -7.30 15.36 -8.72
N SER A 339 -8.63 15.29 -8.81
CA SER A 339 -9.51 15.65 -7.70
C SER A 339 -9.42 14.61 -6.58
N GLY A 340 -9.62 15.02 -5.37
CA GLY A 340 -9.80 14.11 -4.22
C GLY A 340 -11.13 13.38 -4.29
#